data_c1f7d7e836cba11f4323dad1e006cdb1
#
_entry.id   c1f7d7e836cba11f4323dad1e006cdb1
#
_cell.length_a   1.000
_cell.length_b   1.000
_cell.length_c   1.000
_cell.angle_alpha   90.00
_cell.angle_beta   90.00
_cell.angle_gamma   90.00
#
_symmetry.space_group_name_H-M   'P 1'
#
loop_
_entity.id
_entity.type
_entity.pdbx_description
1 polymer ?
#
loop_
_entity_poly.entity_id
_entity_poly.type
_entity_poly.pdbx_seq_one_letter_code
_entity_poly.pdbx_strand_id
1 'polypeptide(L)'
;DYGGKVSGTTSSSGFKGAQSNQLYASESLFEGKIRREKTYTEFTENAIAADMLPLELKACESVAVTYTISIADDEKTVAVAAAKAEKKIENVYADIPALKIATDGSINETALTYFLHNVLRQTEFCARAKNYAGELIGIRDIFQQLECALLWIPDYCRGKIIEALGFIGEDGRAPRQYTYPRSKDVPPKMDLRKFIDQGVWIISTVYTYLAVTGDFSILNETCGYYKLSDDTVAYSDKRDSVLEHLIRIADFLISNLDEETDCLHALYGDWNDALDGLGKTDDKGKDYGTGVSVMATMQLYKNCNELTEILTHEKEYADKIKTYKATAARIEKGLRKYAIDENKDGDKKILHGWGDKRAYKVGCYCDNDGKSRDSATSNAFWVL
;
A
#
# COMPACT_ATOMS: atom_id res chain seq x y z
N ASP A 1 -34.31 20.73 -12.38
CA ASP A 1 -33.63 21.73 -13.24
C ASP A 1 -33.57 23.05 -12.49
N TYR A 2 -32.43 23.32 -11.88
CA TYR A 2 -32.16 24.63 -11.30
C TYR A 2 -31.86 25.60 -12.48
N GLY A 3 -32.73 26.58 -12.70
CA GLY A 3 -32.61 27.53 -13.82
C GLY A 3 -31.44 28.53 -13.73
N GLY A 4 -30.53 28.37 -12.77
CA GLY A 4 -29.36 29.20 -12.59
C GLY A 4 -28.17 28.71 -13.41
N LYS A 5 -27.32 29.64 -13.84
CA LYS A 5 -26.10 29.32 -14.58
C LYS A 5 -25.04 28.76 -13.58
N VAL A 6 -24.68 27.48 -13.72
CA VAL A 6 -23.55 26.90 -13.02
C VAL A 6 -22.27 27.32 -13.73
N SER A 7 -21.28 27.80 -12.98
CA SER A 7 -19.92 28.01 -13.49
C SER A 7 -19.00 26.96 -12.93
N GLY A 8 -18.09 26.43 -13.75
CA GLY A 8 -17.19 25.35 -13.37
C GLY A 8 -15.76 25.59 -13.82
N THR A 9 -14.81 24.98 -13.11
CA THR A 9 -13.40 24.96 -13.51
C THR A 9 -12.71 23.69 -13.05
N THR A 10 -11.82 23.18 -13.89
CA THR A 10 -10.87 22.11 -13.52
C THR A 10 -9.49 22.68 -13.16
N SER A 11 -9.32 23.99 -13.20
CA SER A 11 -8.07 24.70 -12.90
C SER A 11 -7.97 25.06 -11.41
N SER A 12 -6.99 24.52 -10.73
CA SER A 12 -6.67 24.90 -9.34
C SER A 12 -6.31 26.38 -9.23
N SER A 13 -5.49 26.91 -10.13
CA SER A 13 -5.15 28.34 -10.17
C SER A 13 -6.33 29.22 -10.57
N GLY A 14 -7.19 28.73 -11.47
CA GLY A 14 -8.42 29.42 -11.87
C GLY A 14 -9.41 29.57 -10.73
N PHE A 15 -9.47 28.61 -9.82
CA PHE A 15 -10.32 28.67 -8.63
C PHE A 15 -9.68 29.47 -7.48
N LYS A 16 -8.42 29.21 -7.16
CA LYS A 16 -7.72 29.89 -6.05
C LYS A 16 -7.51 31.37 -6.29
N GLY A 17 -7.25 31.76 -7.53
CA GLY A 17 -6.83 33.13 -7.88
C GLY A 17 -5.33 33.34 -7.69
N ALA A 18 -4.86 34.56 -7.94
CA ALA A 18 -3.44 34.91 -7.92
C ALA A 18 -2.88 35.10 -6.50
N GLN A 19 -3.73 35.41 -5.54
CA GLN A 19 -3.32 35.81 -4.19
C GLN A 19 -3.50 34.70 -3.15
N SER A 20 -4.12 33.60 -3.48
CA SER A 20 -4.37 32.48 -2.56
C SER A 20 -3.67 31.21 -2.96
N ASN A 21 -2.97 30.61 -2.00
CA ASN A 21 -2.38 29.26 -2.15
C ASN A 21 -3.30 28.14 -1.65
N GLN A 22 -4.47 28.48 -1.10
CA GLN A 22 -5.33 27.54 -0.38
C GLN A 22 -6.73 27.49 -0.98
N LEU A 23 -7.29 26.29 -1.13
CA LEU A 23 -8.62 26.08 -1.70
C LEU A 23 -9.72 26.69 -0.84
N TYR A 24 -9.62 26.59 0.49
CA TYR A 24 -10.62 27.14 1.43
C TYR A 24 -10.59 28.66 1.57
N ALA A 25 -9.54 29.31 1.09
CA ALA A 25 -9.39 30.77 1.09
C ALA A 25 -9.22 31.30 -0.33
N SER A 26 -9.88 30.69 -1.30
CA SER A 26 -9.77 31.05 -2.70
C SER A 26 -10.49 32.38 -3.02
N GLU A 27 -9.96 33.12 -3.99
CA GLU A 27 -10.59 34.33 -4.47
C GLU A 27 -12.01 34.06 -5.01
N SER A 28 -12.23 32.93 -5.66
CA SER A 28 -13.55 32.55 -6.18
C SER A 28 -14.60 32.41 -5.06
N LEU A 29 -14.25 31.93 -3.88
CA LEU A 29 -15.15 31.85 -2.73
C LEU A 29 -15.50 33.25 -2.19
N PHE A 30 -14.51 34.13 -2.08
CA PHE A 30 -14.75 35.51 -1.60
C PHE A 30 -15.57 36.34 -2.58
N GLU A 31 -15.38 36.12 -3.89
CA GLU A 31 -16.09 36.86 -4.92
C GLU A 31 -17.46 36.26 -5.30
N GLY A 32 -17.74 35.05 -4.83
CA GLY A 32 -18.95 34.32 -5.18
C GLY A 32 -19.04 33.94 -6.66
N LYS A 33 -17.90 33.87 -7.37
CA LYS A 33 -17.85 33.47 -8.78
C LYS A 33 -16.49 32.87 -9.15
N ILE A 34 -16.48 31.94 -10.10
CA ILE A 34 -15.25 31.43 -10.70
C ILE A 34 -14.73 32.44 -11.73
N ARG A 35 -13.53 32.95 -11.51
CA ARG A 35 -12.92 33.96 -12.39
C ARG A 35 -12.49 33.39 -13.73
N ARG A 36 -12.03 32.14 -13.77
CA ARG A 36 -11.60 31.48 -15.00
C ARG A 36 -12.26 30.11 -15.09
N GLU A 37 -13.29 30.05 -15.90
CA GLU A 37 -13.85 28.80 -16.36
C GLU A 37 -12.83 28.14 -17.31
N LYS A 38 -12.26 27.01 -16.90
CA LYS A 38 -11.28 26.29 -17.71
C LYS A 38 -11.45 24.80 -17.51
N THR A 39 -11.51 24.09 -18.63
CA THR A 39 -11.47 22.62 -18.64
C THR A 39 -10.11 22.18 -19.16
N TYR A 40 -9.46 21.27 -18.46
CA TYR A 40 -8.20 20.70 -18.91
C TYR A 40 -8.44 19.43 -19.71
N THR A 41 -7.74 19.33 -20.81
CA THR A 41 -7.55 18.09 -21.57
C THR A 41 -6.21 17.43 -21.26
N GLU A 42 -5.26 18.19 -20.67
CA GLU A 42 -3.93 17.72 -20.26
C GLU A 42 -3.58 18.28 -18.87
N PHE A 43 -2.86 17.48 -18.07
CA PHE A 43 -2.46 17.88 -16.72
C PHE A 43 -1.22 18.76 -16.75
N THR A 44 -1.40 20.07 -16.63
CA THR A 44 -0.31 21.04 -16.47
C THR A 44 -0.13 21.51 -15.02
N GLU A 45 -1.12 21.26 -14.16
CA GLU A 45 -1.11 21.56 -12.71
C GLU A 45 -1.99 20.53 -11.97
N ASN A 46 -2.06 20.61 -10.66
CA ASN A 46 -3.00 19.80 -9.89
C ASN A 46 -4.44 20.16 -10.29
N ALA A 47 -5.10 19.25 -10.97
CA ALA A 47 -6.48 19.43 -11.39
C ALA A 47 -7.42 19.35 -10.18
N ILE A 48 -8.47 20.17 -10.23
CA ILE A 48 -9.60 20.12 -9.30
C ILE A 48 -10.89 19.99 -10.11
N ALA A 49 -11.99 19.68 -9.45
CA ALA A 49 -13.32 19.87 -9.99
C ALA A 49 -14.04 20.82 -9.03
N ALA A 50 -14.34 22.03 -9.49
CA ALA A 50 -15.04 23.01 -8.70
C ALA A 50 -16.20 23.59 -9.51
N ASP A 51 -17.42 23.40 -8.99
CA ASP A 51 -18.63 23.99 -9.53
C ASP A 51 -19.19 24.96 -8.51
N MET A 52 -19.62 26.10 -8.98
CA MET A 52 -20.24 27.14 -8.17
C MET A 52 -21.70 27.36 -8.62
N LEU A 53 -22.60 27.11 -7.70
CA LEU A 53 -24.03 27.25 -7.90
C LEU A 53 -24.56 28.34 -6.97
N PRO A 54 -24.92 29.53 -7.47
CA PRO A 54 -25.54 30.57 -6.66
C PRO A 54 -26.96 30.14 -6.26
N LEU A 55 -27.28 30.22 -4.98
CA LEU A 55 -28.59 29.87 -4.42
C LEU A 55 -29.16 31.06 -3.65
N GLU A 56 -30.40 31.42 -3.96
CA GLU A 56 -31.19 32.38 -3.18
C GLU A 56 -32.33 31.62 -2.51
N LEU A 57 -32.33 31.56 -1.16
CA LEU A 57 -33.34 30.87 -0.37
C LEU A 57 -34.14 31.89 0.44
N LYS A 58 -35.47 31.77 0.39
CA LYS A 58 -36.36 32.48 1.30
C LYS A 58 -36.41 31.85 2.67
N ALA A 59 -36.93 32.52 3.65
CA ALA A 59 -37.13 31.97 4.98
C ALA A 59 -37.94 30.66 4.91
N CYS A 60 -37.43 29.59 5.56
CA CYS A 60 -38.03 28.25 5.57
C CYS A 60 -38.02 27.51 4.22
N GLU A 61 -37.33 28.00 3.22
CA GLU A 61 -37.12 27.30 1.94
C GLU A 61 -35.90 26.45 2.01
N SER A 62 -35.92 25.24 1.38
CA SER A 62 -34.79 24.34 1.23
C SER A 62 -34.67 23.90 -0.22
N VAL A 63 -33.43 23.69 -0.65
CA VAL A 63 -33.12 23.12 -1.95
C VAL A 63 -32.12 21.96 -1.78
N ALA A 64 -32.32 20.88 -2.52
CA ALA A 64 -31.39 19.79 -2.60
C ALA A 64 -30.59 19.88 -3.90
N VAL A 65 -29.28 19.76 -3.80
CA VAL A 65 -28.38 19.71 -4.95
C VAL A 65 -27.67 18.36 -4.96
N THR A 66 -27.75 17.66 -6.08
CA THR A 66 -27.08 16.37 -6.26
C THR A 66 -25.90 16.55 -7.19
N TYR A 67 -24.72 16.13 -6.76
CA TYR A 67 -23.52 16.07 -7.59
C TYR A 67 -23.21 14.62 -7.92
N THR A 68 -22.93 14.34 -9.19
CA THR A 68 -22.47 13.04 -9.64
C THR A 68 -21.06 13.16 -10.20
N ILE A 69 -20.14 12.36 -9.68
CA ILE A 69 -18.78 12.25 -10.19
C ILE A 69 -18.68 10.92 -10.93
N SER A 70 -18.30 10.97 -12.21
CA SER A 70 -18.17 9.78 -13.04
C SER A 70 -16.84 9.79 -13.80
N ILE A 71 -16.26 8.63 -14.01
CA ILE A 71 -15.06 8.43 -14.83
C ILE A 71 -15.42 7.46 -15.94
N ALA A 72 -15.15 7.83 -17.17
CA ALA A 72 -15.37 6.98 -18.34
C ALA A 72 -14.48 7.43 -19.50
N ASP A 73 -14.37 6.59 -20.53
CA ASP A 73 -13.49 6.84 -21.68
C ASP A 73 -14.03 7.93 -22.64
N ASP A 74 -15.34 8.21 -22.59
CA ASP A 74 -15.98 9.24 -23.43
C ASP A 74 -17.18 9.91 -22.73
N GLU A 75 -17.57 11.08 -23.22
CA GLU A 75 -18.67 11.90 -22.67
C GLU A 75 -20.02 11.17 -22.66
N LYS A 76 -20.32 10.33 -23.65
CA LYS A 76 -21.60 9.61 -23.73
C LYS A 76 -21.66 8.56 -22.62
N THR A 77 -20.57 7.86 -22.41
CA THR A 77 -20.45 6.85 -21.34
C THR A 77 -20.53 7.51 -19.96
N VAL A 78 -19.92 8.70 -19.78
CA VAL A 78 -20.06 9.50 -18.55
C VAL A 78 -21.53 9.85 -18.28
N ALA A 79 -22.23 10.36 -19.26
CA ALA A 79 -23.66 10.74 -19.13
C ALA A 79 -24.54 9.53 -18.76
N VAL A 80 -24.30 8.35 -19.38
CA VAL A 80 -25.02 7.12 -19.05
C VAL A 80 -24.67 6.63 -17.65
N ALA A 81 -23.42 6.72 -17.24
CA ALA A 81 -22.98 6.34 -15.90
C ALA A 81 -23.61 7.23 -14.81
N ALA A 82 -23.66 8.56 -15.07
CA ALA A 82 -24.32 9.53 -14.19
C ALA A 82 -25.82 9.21 -14.02
N ALA A 83 -26.54 8.98 -15.11
CA ALA A 83 -27.95 8.63 -15.08
C ALA A 83 -28.25 7.29 -14.38
N LYS A 84 -27.31 6.34 -14.44
CA LYS A 84 -27.39 5.06 -13.70
C LYS A 84 -27.09 5.26 -12.22
N ALA A 85 -26.17 6.13 -11.87
CA ALA A 85 -25.82 6.45 -10.47
C ALA A 85 -27.01 7.02 -9.71
N GLU A 86 -27.76 7.96 -10.31
CA GLU A 86 -28.98 8.50 -9.68
C GLU A 86 -30.00 7.42 -9.29
N LYS A 87 -30.11 6.35 -10.07
CA LYS A 87 -31.02 5.21 -9.79
C LYS A 87 -30.46 4.20 -8.79
N LYS A 88 -29.15 4.20 -8.55
CA LYS A 88 -28.45 3.21 -7.69
C LYS A 88 -28.11 3.73 -6.29
N ILE A 89 -28.29 5.01 -5.99
CA ILE A 89 -27.90 5.61 -4.70
C ILE A 89 -28.50 4.87 -3.49
N GLU A 90 -29.70 4.30 -3.65
CA GLU A 90 -30.33 3.53 -2.56
C GLU A 90 -29.65 2.17 -2.24
N ASN A 91 -28.79 1.64 -3.11
CA ASN A 91 -28.26 0.28 -2.99
C ASN A 91 -26.74 0.14 -2.90
N VAL A 92 -25.98 1.22 -2.88
CA VAL A 92 -24.48 1.15 -2.83
C VAL A 92 -23.97 0.46 -1.58
N TYR A 93 -24.78 0.35 -0.55
CA TYR A 93 -24.44 -0.29 0.74
C TYR A 93 -25.23 -1.56 1.03
N ALA A 94 -26.09 -2.00 0.11
CA ALA A 94 -26.91 -3.21 0.31
C ALA A 94 -26.05 -4.49 0.38
N ASP A 95 -24.87 -4.47 -0.22
CA ASP A 95 -23.95 -5.60 -0.25
C ASP A 95 -23.01 -5.64 0.97
N ILE A 96 -23.00 -4.59 1.80
CA ILE A 96 -22.26 -4.61 3.06
C ILE A 96 -23.06 -5.38 4.08
N PRO A 97 -22.51 -6.46 4.68
CA PRO A 97 -23.21 -7.22 5.71
C PRO A 97 -23.68 -6.32 6.84
N ALA A 98 -24.96 -6.38 7.17
CA ALA A 98 -25.54 -5.66 8.30
C ALA A 98 -25.03 -6.29 9.61
N LEU A 99 -23.88 -5.82 10.10
CA LEU A 99 -23.38 -6.19 11.41
C LEU A 99 -24.24 -5.51 12.48
N LYS A 100 -24.94 -6.30 13.30
CA LYS A 100 -25.55 -5.84 14.54
C LYS A 100 -24.67 -6.24 15.69
N ILE A 101 -24.27 -5.27 16.49
CA ILE A 101 -23.56 -5.51 17.75
C ILE A 101 -24.58 -5.43 18.87
N ALA A 102 -24.62 -6.49 19.67
CA ALA A 102 -25.32 -6.50 20.94
C ALA A 102 -24.29 -6.44 22.07
N THR A 103 -24.51 -5.57 23.03
CA THR A 103 -23.65 -5.41 24.20
C THR A 103 -24.50 -5.60 25.48
N ASP A 104 -23.85 -5.61 26.63
CA ASP A 104 -24.52 -5.62 27.95
C ASP A 104 -25.12 -4.25 28.34
N GLY A 105 -25.18 -3.30 27.41
CA GLY A 105 -25.67 -1.94 27.64
C GLY A 105 -24.60 -0.95 28.13
N SER A 106 -23.35 -1.38 28.29
CA SER A 106 -22.23 -0.51 28.69
C SER A 106 -21.73 0.38 27.52
N ILE A 107 -22.06 0.02 26.26
CA ILE A 107 -21.70 0.74 25.07
C ILE A 107 -22.95 1.06 24.24
N ASN A 108 -22.96 2.22 23.59
CA ASN A 108 -24.05 2.59 22.69
C ASN A 108 -23.98 1.72 21.41
N GLU A 109 -24.82 0.70 21.33
CA GLU A 109 -24.87 -0.29 20.24
C GLU A 109 -25.13 0.36 18.88
N THR A 110 -26.01 1.38 18.84
CA THR A 110 -26.31 2.11 17.60
C THR A 110 -25.08 2.87 17.10
N ALA A 111 -24.39 3.56 17.98
CA ALA A 111 -23.18 4.30 17.64
C ALA A 111 -22.05 3.36 17.16
N LEU A 112 -21.88 2.22 17.83
CA LEU A 112 -20.88 1.22 17.47
C LEU A 112 -21.20 0.55 16.13
N THR A 113 -22.46 0.18 15.89
CA THR A 113 -22.91 -0.36 14.60
C THR A 113 -22.66 0.65 13.48
N TYR A 114 -23.01 1.92 13.68
CA TYR A 114 -22.75 2.99 12.71
C TYR A 114 -21.24 3.19 12.46
N PHE A 115 -20.44 3.17 13.50
CA PHE A 115 -18.98 3.24 13.39
C PHE A 115 -18.41 2.11 12.52
N LEU A 116 -18.84 0.86 12.75
CA LEU A 116 -18.40 -0.30 11.96
C LEU A 116 -18.79 -0.18 10.49
N HIS A 117 -20.01 0.28 10.20
CA HIS A 117 -20.39 0.53 8.79
C HIS A 117 -19.50 1.56 8.13
N ASN A 118 -19.11 2.62 8.84
CA ASN A 118 -18.16 3.60 8.30
C ASN A 118 -16.75 3.02 8.11
N VAL A 119 -16.29 2.18 9.03
CA VAL A 119 -14.97 1.51 8.90
C VAL A 119 -14.95 0.58 7.69
N LEU A 120 -16.02 -0.20 7.46
CA LEU A 120 -16.13 -1.07 6.28
C LEU A 120 -16.09 -0.26 4.97
N ARG A 121 -16.85 0.83 4.90
CA ARG A 121 -16.81 1.75 3.75
C ARG A 121 -15.41 2.33 3.54
N GLN A 122 -14.77 2.74 4.61
CA GLN A 122 -13.42 3.30 4.54
C GLN A 122 -12.42 2.24 4.08
N THR A 123 -12.55 1.00 4.52
CA THR A 123 -11.70 -0.12 4.08
C THR A 123 -11.82 -0.34 2.58
N GLU A 124 -13.03 -0.43 2.04
CA GLU A 124 -13.25 -0.56 0.59
C GLU A 124 -12.71 0.64 -0.19
N PHE A 125 -12.98 1.85 0.29
CA PHE A 125 -12.48 3.07 -0.32
C PHE A 125 -10.95 3.10 -0.36
N CYS A 126 -10.29 2.78 0.76
CA CYS A 126 -8.82 2.74 0.85
C CYS A 126 -8.23 1.67 -0.08
N ALA A 127 -8.84 0.50 -0.19
CA ALA A 127 -8.38 -0.56 -1.09
C ALA A 127 -8.38 -0.14 -2.57
N ARG A 128 -9.29 0.79 -2.95
CA ARG A 128 -9.42 1.29 -4.32
C ARG A 128 -8.68 2.61 -4.56
N ALA A 129 -8.31 3.32 -3.51
CA ALA A 129 -7.69 4.64 -3.60
C ALA A 129 -6.18 4.57 -3.80
N LYS A 130 -5.60 5.63 -4.36
CA LYS A 130 -4.17 5.86 -4.34
C LYS A 130 -3.74 6.44 -2.99
N ASN A 131 -2.64 5.96 -2.44
CA ASN A 131 -2.15 6.38 -1.14
C ASN A 131 -1.43 7.74 -1.14
N TYR A 132 -0.87 8.12 -2.29
CA TYR A 132 -0.05 9.31 -2.40
C TYR A 132 -0.72 10.35 -3.28
N ALA A 133 -0.57 11.61 -2.90
CA ALA A 133 -0.91 12.74 -3.77
C ALA A 133 0.08 12.76 -4.94
N GLY A 134 -0.34 12.32 -6.11
CA GLY A 134 0.48 12.26 -7.31
C GLY A 134 0.23 11.00 -8.13
N GLU A 135 1.20 10.65 -8.98
CA GLU A 135 1.07 9.55 -9.93
C GLU A 135 1.52 8.20 -9.35
N LEU A 136 2.38 8.22 -8.31
CA LEU A 136 3.02 7.01 -7.77
C LEU A 136 2.07 6.22 -6.86
N ILE A 137 2.18 4.90 -6.96
CA ILE A 137 1.39 3.93 -6.21
C ILE A 137 2.37 3.03 -5.45
N GLY A 138 2.24 2.95 -4.12
CA GLY A 138 3.13 2.12 -3.30
C GLY A 138 2.76 0.65 -3.37
N ILE A 139 3.74 -0.21 -3.66
CA ILE A 139 3.53 -1.67 -3.69
C ILE A 139 3.09 -2.17 -2.32
N ARG A 140 3.87 -1.89 -1.28
CA ARG A 140 3.56 -2.25 0.10
C ARG A 140 2.16 -1.80 0.52
N ASP A 141 1.83 -0.56 0.20
CA ASP A 141 0.56 0.04 0.58
C ASP A 141 -0.64 -0.69 -0.06
N ILE A 142 -0.52 -1.07 -1.34
CA ILE A 142 -1.54 -1.88 -2.01
C ILE A 142 -1.76 -3.19 -1.25
N PHE A 143 -0.70 -3.96 -1.02
CA PHE A 143 -0.86 -5.29 -0.44
C PHE A 143 -1.40 -5.23 0.99
N GLN A 144 -0.96 -4.27 1.83
CA GLN A 144 -1.54 -4.06 3.16
C GLN A 144 -3.02 -3.68 3.11
N GLN A 145 -3.43 -2.84 2.17
CA GLN A 145 -4.84 -2.46 2.01
C GLN A 145 -5.70 -3.61 1.49
N LEU A 146 -5.18 -4.39 0.53
CA LEU A 146 -5.89 -5.56 0.02
C LEU A 146 -6.13 -6.58 1.12
N GLU A 147 -5.15 -6.84 1.99
CA GLU A 147 -5.29 -7.77 3.11
C GLU A 147 -6.49 -7.42 4.00
N CYS A 148 -6.70 -6.15 4.28
CA CYS A 148 -7.87 -5.68 5.03
C CYS A 148 -9.19 -5.82 4.27
N ALA A 149 -9.15 -5.79 2.93
CA ALA A 149 -10.34 -5.79 2.06
C ALA A 149 -10.78 -7.19 1.60
N LEU A 150 -9.96 -8.23 1.80
CA LEU A 150 -10.19 -9.59 1.30
C LEU A 150 -11.56 -10.16 1.72
N LEU A 151 -12.04 -9.85 2.91
CA LEU A 151 -13.32 -10.34 3.42
C LEU A 151 -14.54 -9.71 2.73
N TRP A 152 -14.36 -8.56 2.09
CA TRP A 152 -15.48 -7.74 1.59
C TRP A 152 -15.55 -7.67 0.07
N ILE A 153 -14.40 -7.58 -0.59
CA ILE A 153 -14.29 -7.40 -2.04
C ILE A 153 -13.21 -8.33 -2.64
N PRO A 154 -13.29 -9.66 -2.41
CA PRO A 154 -12.23 -10.60 -2.82
C PRO A 154 -11.95 -10.59 -4.32
N ASP A 155 -12.97 -10.44 -5.18
CA ASP A 155 -12.77 -10.38 -6.63
C ASP A 155 -11.93 -9.18 -7.07
N TYR A 156 -12.17 -8.02 -6.46
CA TYR A 156 -11.32 -6.84 -6.69
C TYR A 156 -9.89 -7.09 -6.22
N CYS A 157 -9.75 -7.66 -5.02
CA CYS A 157 -8.42 -7.97 -4.46
C CYS A 157 -7.65 -8.94 -5.37
N ARG A 158 -8.31 -9.96 -5.91
CA ARG A 158 -7.72 -10.89 -6.87
C ARG A 158 -7.14 -10.18 -8.09
N GLY A 159 -7.95 -9.36 -8.75
CA GLY A 159 -7.50 -8.60 -9.92
C GLY A 159 -6.34 -7.66 -9.61
N LYS A 160 -6.38 -7.01 -8.44
CA LYS A 160 -5.35 -6.05 -8.02
C LYS A 160 -4.04 -6.73 -7.63
N ILE A 161 -4.07 -7.92 -7.02
CA ILE A 161 -2.88 -8.74 -6.75
C ILE A 161 -2.16 -9.06 -8.07
N ILE A 162 -2.89 -9.59 -9.07
CA ILE A 162 -2.32 -9.95 -10.37
C ILE A 162 -1.74 -8.71 -11.08
N GLU A 163 -2.46 -7.59 -11.06
CA GLU A 163 -2.01 -6.33 -11.62
C GLU A 163 -0.70 -5.86 -10.98
N ALA A 164 -0.67 -5.79 -9.64
CA ALA A 164 0.48 -5.28 -8.90
C ALA A 164 1.72 -6.17 -9.04
N LEU A 165 1.55 -7.50 -9.12
CA LEU A 165 2.64 -8.43 -9.41
C LEU A 165 3.27 -8.18 -10.77
N GLY A 166 2.52 -7.66 -11.76
CA GLY A 166 3.04 -7.27 -13.06
C GLY A 166 4.09 -6.16 -13.03
N PHE A 167 4.34 -5.51 -11.88
CA PHE A 167 5.36 -4.46 -11.70
C PHE A 167 6.64 -4.95 -11.00
N ILE A 168 6.74 -6.24 -10.71
CA ILE A 168 7.92 -6.85 -10.06
C ILE A 168 9.06 -7.01 -11.08
N GLY A 169 10.30 -6.92 -10.58
CA GLY A 169 11.49 -7.19 -11.38
C GLY A 169 11.68 -8.67 -11.71
N GLU A 170 12.35 -8.96 -12.83
CA GLU A 170 12.72 -10.34 -13.21
C GLU A 170 13.57 -11.05 -12.14
N ASP A 171 14.26 -10.29 -11.31
CA ASP A 171 15.08 -10.74 -10.20
C ASP A 171 14.26 -10.98 -8.90
N GLY A 172 12.96 -10.72 -8.91
CA GLY A 172 12.08 -10.82 -7.75
C GLY A 172 12.02 -9.55 -6.88
N ARG A 173 12.78 -8.51 -7.23
CA ARG A 173 12.72 -7.23 -6.52
C ARG A 173 11.40 -6.53 -6.77
N ALA A 174 10.74 -6.11 -5.71
CA ALA A 174 9.57 -5.24 -5.78
C ALA A 174 10.02 -3.76 -5.73
N PRO A 175 9.56 -2.88 -6.66
CA PRO A 175 9.83 -1.45 -6.57
C PRO A 175 9.09 -0.86 -5.36
N ARG A 176 9.60 0.22 -4.79
CA ARG A 176 8.90 0.92 -3.70
C ARG A 176 7.55 1.47 -4.18
N GLN A 177 7.56 2.10 -5.36
CA GLN A 177 6.39 2.72 -5.97
C GLN A 177 6.46 2.59 -7.48
N TYR A 178 5.31 2.63 -8.13
CA TYR A 178 5.20 2.62 -9.58
C TYR A 178 4.09 3.56 -10.07
N THR A 179 4.13 3.92 -11.36
CA THR A 179 2.99 4.55 -12.07
C THR A 179 2.40 3.55 -13.04
N TYR A 180 1.17 3.76 -13.47
CA TYR A 180 0.71 3.07 -14.68
C TYR A 180 1.50 3.56 -15.91
N PRO A 181 1.81 2.67 -16.87
CA PRO A 181 2.42 3.10 -18.11
C PRO A 181 1.46 4.00 -18.90
N ARG A 182 1.97 5.13 -19.40
CA ARG A 182 1.16 6.07 -20.20
C ARG A 182 0.93 5.60 -21.63
N SER A 183 1.80 4.75 -22.13
CA SER A 183 1.71 4.12 -23.46
C SER A 183 2.43 2.78 -23.45
N LYS A 184 2.25 1.99 -24.52
CA LYS A 184 2.97 0.72 -24.68
C LYS A 184 4.46 0.86 -24.94
N ASP A 185 4.91 2.05 -25.38
CA ASP A 185 6.29 2.31 -25.78
C ASP A 185 7.11 2.96 -24.66
N VAL A 186 6.45 3.45 -23.60
CA VAL A 186 7.12 4.13 -22.49
C VAL A 186 6.87 3.35 -21.20
N PRO A 187 7.92 2.77 -20.59
CA PRO A 187 7.78 2.05 -19.35
C PRO A 187 7.30 2.98 -18.22
N PRO A 188 6.65 2.43 -17.18
CA PRO A 188 6.21 3.20 -16.04
C PRO A 188 7.39 3.84 -15.30
N LYS A 189 7.16 4.96 -14.64
CA LYS A 189 8.09 5.48 -13.65
C LYS A 189 8.02 4.59 -12.41
N MET A 190 9.18 4.27 -11.83
CA MET A 190 9.27 3.50 -10.60
C MET A 190 10.26 4.15 -9.63
N ASP A 191 9.97 4.07 -8.34
CA ASP A 191 10.94 4.34 -7.29
C ASP A 191 11.76 3.06 -7.07
N LEU A 192 12.99 3.07 -7.54
CA LEU A 192 13.89 1.92 -7.53
C LEU A 192 14.77 1.82 -6.29
N ARG A 193 14.59 2.71 -5.31
CA ARG A 193 15.27 2.57 -4.02
C ARG A 193 14.93 1.20 -3.41
N LYS A 194 15.96 0.46 -3.01
CA LYS A 194 15.84 -0.93 -2.55
C LYS A 194 15.30 -0.99 -1.12
N PHE A 195 14.00 -0.79 -0.95
CA PHE A 195 13.31 -1.05 0.33
C PHE A 195 13.05 -2.55 0.46
N ILE A 196 13.67 -3.17 1.46
CA ILE A 196 13.66 -4.63 1.55
C ILE A 196 12.31 -5.24 1.88
N ASP A 197 11.46 -4.49 2.56
CA ASP A 197 10.18 -5.00 3.05
C ASP A 197 9.08 -5.12 1.99
N GLN A 198 9.24 -4.57 0.79
CA GLN A 198 8.18 -4.58 -0.21
C GLN A 198 7.67 -6.01 -0.52
N GLY A 199 8.60 -6.94 -0.70
CA GLY A 199 8.29 -8.33 -1.06
C GLY A 199 7.59 -9.13 0.04
N VAL A 200 7.89 -8.87 1.31
CA VAL A 200 7.32 -9.64 2.43
C VAL A 200 5.81 -9.43 2.58
N TRP A 201 5.33 -8.23 2.29
CA TRP A 201 3.89 -7.93 2.28
C TRP A 201 3.14 -8.64 1.17
N ILE A 202 3.77 -8.77 -0.01
CA ILE A 202 3.19 -9.47 -1.17
C ILE A 202 2.87 -10.92 -0.81
N ILE A 203 3.87 -11.64 -0.29
CA ILE A 203 3.73 -13.07 0.04
C ILE A 203 2.63 -13.28 1.08
N SER A 204 2.65 -12.52 2.18
CA SER A 204 1.65 -12.62 3.25
C SER A 204 0.24 -12.31 2.75
N THR A 205 0.06 -11.28 1.91
CA THR A 205 -1.27 -10.94 1.39
C THR A 205 -1.81 -12.02 0.46
N VAL A 206 -0.97 -12.61 -0.41
CA VAL A 206 -1.42 -13.70 -1.28
C VAL A 206 -1.77 -14.94 -0.44
N TYR A 207 -0.96 -15.27 0.58
CA TYR A 207 -1.29 -16.35 1.51
C TYR A 207 -2.64 -16.10 2.21
N THR A 208 -2.85 -14.89 2.72
CA THR A 208 -4.13 -14.51 3.37
C THR A 208 -5.28 -14.59 2.39
N TYR A 209 -5.09 -14.18 1.11
CA TYR A 209 -6.09 -14.35 0.06
C TYR A 209 -6.49 -15.81 -0.11
N LEU A 210 -5.52 -16.72 -0.22
CA LEU A 210 -5.78 -18.16 -0.34
C LEU A 210 -6.52 -18.71 0.89
N ALA A 211 -6.12 -18.30 2.08
CA ALA A 211 -6.73 -18.75 3.34
C ALA A 211 -8.19 -18.27 3.49
N VAL A 212 -8.49 -17.05 3.04
CA VAL A 212 -9.84 -16.45 3.15
C VAL A 212 -10.78 -16.97 2.07
N THR A 213 -10.29 -17.11 0.83
CA THR A 213 -11.14 -17.38 -0.32
C THR A 213 -11.18 -18.86 -0.74
N GLY A 214 -10.11 -19.61 -0.43
CA GLY A 214 -9.91 -20.95 -0.99
C GLY A 214 -9.64 -20.97 -2.49
N ASP A 215 -9.43 -19.82 -3.14
CA ASP A 215 -9.19 -19.70 -4.58
C ASP A 215 -7.72 -19.90 -4.92
N PHE A 216 -7.29 -21.16 -4.99
CA PHE A 216 -5.94 -21.53 -5.43
C PHE A 216 -5.71 -21.32 -6.93
N SER A 217 -6.75 -21.03 -7.72
CA SER A 217 -6.59 -20.80 -9.16
C SER A 217 -5.76 -19.54 -9.46
N ILE A 218 -5.73 -18.58 -8.54
CA ILE A 218 -4.90 -17.38 -8.66
C ILE A 218 -3.41 -17.71 -8.85
N LEU A 219 -2.92 -18.78 -8.25
CA LEU A 219 -1.50 -19.19 -8.33
C LEU A 219 -1.08 -19.52 -9.77
N ASN A 220 -2.00 -19.91 -10.63
CA ASN A 220 -1.76 -20.23 -12.04
C ASN A 220 -1.96 -19.03 -12.97
N GLU A 221 -2.49 -17.92 -12.48
CA GLU A 221 -2.62 -16.70 -13.29
C GLU A 221 -1.25 -16.20 -13.74
N THR A 222 -1.20 -15.68 -14.97
CA THR A 222 0.05 -15.25 -15.59
C THR A 222 0.18 -13.74 -15.58
N CYS A 223 1.25 -13.21 -15.03
CA CYS A 223 1.62 -11.80 -15.08
C CYS A 223 3.03 -11.60 -15.64
N GLY A 224 3.34 -10.35 -15.99
CA GLY A 224 4.63 -9.98 -16.57
C GLY A 224 5.66 -9.57 -15.52
N TYR A 225 6.79 -9.10 -16.02
CA TYR A 225 7.88 -8.51 -15.25
C TYR A 225 8.37 -7.22 -15.89
N TYR A 226 9.18 -6.50 -15.14
CA TYR A 226 10.04 -5.45 -15.68
C TYR A 226 11.52 -5.81 -15.47
N LYS A 227 12.39 -5.30 -16.35
CA LYS A 227 13.83 -5.31 -16.12
C LYS A 227 14.17 -4.09 -15.29
N LEU A 228 14.57 -4.30 -14.04
CA LEU A 228 14.90 -3.24 -13.11
C LEU A 228 16.43 -3.22 -12.90
N SER A 229 17.06 -2.08 -13.22
CA SER A 229 18.42 -1.78 -12.78
C SER A 229 18.40 -0.76 -11.64
N ASP A 230 19.56 -0.19 -11.28
CA ASP A 230 19.56 0.81 -10.19
C ASP A 230 18.82 2.09 -10.57
N ASP A 231 18.88 2.49 -11.86
CA ASP A 231 18.33 3.76 -12.33
C ASP A 231 17.33 3.64 -13.49
N THR A 232 17.11 2.44 -14.03
CA THR A 232 16.29 2.27 -15.23
C THR A 232 15.23 1.19 -15.09
N VAL A 233 14.13 1.42 -15.80
CA VAL A 233 13.01 0.48 -15.95
C VAL A 233 12.86 0.19 -17.44
N ALA A 234 12.82 -1.09 -17.81
CA ALA A 234 12.54 -1.52 -19.17
C ALA A 234 11.50 -2.63 -19.19
N TYR A 235 10.77 -2.75 -20.28
CA TYR A 235 9.84 -3.86 -20.48
C TYR A 235 10.58 -5.19 -20.51
N SER A 236 9.93 -6.23 -20.02
CA SER A 236 10.35 -7.63 -20.12
C SER A 236 9.36 -8.42 -20.96
N ASP A 237 9.88 -9.33 -21.78
CA ASP A 237 9.05 -10.31 -22.49
C ASP A 237 8.69 -11.52 -21.60
N LYS A 238 9.30 -11.59 -20.40
CA LYS A 238 9.11 -12.69 -19.49
C LYS A 238 7.73 -12.61 -18.81
N ARG A 239 7.06 -13.74 -18.75
CA ARG A 239 5.80 -13.92 -18.04
C ARG A 239 5.83 -15.26 -17.32
N ASP A 240 5.41 -15.26 -16.07
CA ASP A 240 5.31 -16.48 -15.26
C ASP A 240 4.00 -16.46 -14.46
N SER A 241 3.70 -17.54 -13.78
CA SER A 241 2.56 -17.64 -12.87
C SER A 241 2.74 -16.74 -11.63
N VAL A 242 1.63 -16.44 -10.96
CA VAL A 242 1.67 -15.78 -9.63
C VAL A 242 2.57 -16.56 -8.68
N LEU A 243 2.47 -17.90 -8.67
CA LEU A 243 3.31 -18.73 -7.82
C LEU A 243 4.81 -18.51 -8.08
N GLU A 244 5.21 -18.47 -9.34
CA GLU A 244 6.62 -18.19 -9.71
C GLU A 244 7.06 -16.78 -9.31
N HIS A 245 6.16 -15.78 -9.33
CA HIS A 245 6.46 -14.45 -8.80
C HIS A 245 6.75 -14.52 -7.30
N LEU A 246 5.93 -15.22 -6.51
CA LEU A 246 6.15 -15.38 -5.07
C LEU A 246 7.49 -16.08 -4.77
N ILE A 247 7.81 -17.12 -5.51
CA ILE A 247 9.09 -17.84 -5.37
C ILE A 247 10.28 -16.92 -5.67
N ARG A 248 10.21 -16.12 -6.74
CA ARG A 248 11.28 -15.16 -7.08
C ARG A 248 11.44 -14.06 -6.05
N ILE A 249 10.33 -13.55 -5.52
CA ILE A 249 10.35 -12.57 -4.44
C ILE A 249 11.04 -13.16 -3.22
N ALA A 250 10.69 -14.38 -2.83
CA ALA A 250 11.33 -15.06 -1.70
C ALA A 250 12.83 -15.31 -1.94
N ASP A 251 13.20 -15.74 -3.14
CA ASP A 251 14.61 -15.95 -3.52
C ASP A 251 15.42 -14.64 -3.45
N PHE A 252 14.83 -13.53 -3.91
CA PHE A 252 15.44 -12.20 -3.77
C PHE A 252 15.64 -11.83 -2.30
N LEU A 253 14.62 -12.00 -1.46
CA LEU A 253 14.72 -11.70 -0.04
C LEU A 253 15.78 -12.59 0.64
N ILE A 254 15.77 -13.89 0.39
CA ILE A 254 16.72 -14.84 0.97
C ILE A 254 18.16 -14.53 0.54
N SER A 255 18.37 -14.06 -0.68
CA SER A 255 19.71 -13.65 -1.16
C SER A 255 20.26 -12.40 -0.45
N ASN A 256 19.41 -11.66 0.27
CA ASN A 256 19.78 -10.48 1.05
C ASN A 256 19.88 -10.76 2.57
N LEU A 257 19.94 -12.02 2.98
CA LEU A 257 20.25 -12.36 4.38
C LEU A 257 21.72 -12.09 4.68
N ASP A 258 21.97 -11.45 5.81
CA ASP A 258 23.31 -11.23 6.35
C ASP A 258 23.93 -12.55 6.78
N GLU A 259 25.16 -12.82 6.32
CA GLU A 259 25.85 -14.09 6.54
C GLU A 259 26.19 -14.35 8.02
N GLU A 260 26.40 -13.29 8.80
CA GLU A 260 26.76 -13.41 10.23
C GLU A 260 25.53 -13.64 11.10
N THR A 261 24.44 -12.94 10.81
CA THR A 261 23.29 -12.89 11.72
C THR A 261 22.08 -13.68 11.23
N ASP A 262 22.07 -14.12 9.98
CA ASP A 262 20.91 -14.71 9.31
C ASP A 262 19.67 -13.81 9.33
N CYS A 263 19.87 -12.49 9.50
CA CYS A 263 18.81 -11.48 9.47
C CYS A 263 18.85 -10.71 8.16
N LEU A 264 17.72 -10.14 7.76
CA LEU A 264 17.53 -9.50 6.46
C LEU A 264 18.17 -8.12 6.44
N HIS A 265 19.09 -7.88 5.49
CA HIS A 265 19.64 -6.54 5.26
C HIS A 265 18.55 -5.52 4.99
N ALA A 266 18.63 -4.36 5.64
CA ALA A 266 17.67 -3.27 5.43
C ALA A 266 17.79 -2.64 4.03
N LEU A 267 18.97 -2.75 3.41
CA LEU A 267 19.30 -2.04 2.16
C LEU A 267 19.03 -0.53 2.32
N TYR A 268 18.11 0.04 1.54
CA TYR A 268 17.74 1.44 1.72
C TYR A 268 16.92 1.67 2.99
N GLY A 269 15.96 0.80 3.27
CA GLY A 269 15.05 0.92 4.42
C GLY A 269 13.98 -0.15 4.43
N ASP A 270 13.05 0.00 5.37
CA ASP A 270 11.89 -0.86 5.54
C ASP A 270 10.58 -0.04 5.65
N TRP A 271 9.58 -0.60 6.31
CA TRP A 271 8.28 0.04 6.55
C TRP A 271 8.38 1.36 7.33
N ASN A 272 9.37 1.50 8.19
CA ASN A 272 9.55 2.71 8.98
C ASN A 272 10.37 3.74 8.20
N ASP A 273 9.71 4.58 7.43
CA ASP A 273 10.33 5.62 6.60
C ASP A 273 11.23 6.60 7.42
N ALA A 274 11.05 6.68 8.75
CA ALA A 274 11.95 7.46 9.62
C ALA A 274 13.38 6.86 9.70
N LEU A 275 13.55 5.62 9.24
CA LEU A 275 14.82 4.90 9.20
C LEU A 275 15.37 4.76 7.78
N ASP A 276 14.89 5.55 6.84
CA ASP A 276 15.41 5.58 5.48
C ASP A 276 16.93 5.74 5.47
N GLY A 277 17.62 4.86 4.74
CA GLY A 277 19.08 4.81 4.72
C GLY A 277 19.73 4.01 5.86
N LEU A 278 18.96 3.32 6.70
CA LEU A 278 19.48 2.48 7.80
C LEU A 278 20.58 1.50 7.35
N GLY A 279 20.41 0.89 6.19
CA GLY A 279 21.37 -0.07 5.64
C GLY A 279 22.49 0.56 4.81
N LYS A 280 22.51 1.89 4.61
CA LYS A 280 23.60 2.56 3.89
C LYS A 280 24.92 2.44 4.64
N THR A 281 26.02 2.55 3.90
CA THR A 281 27.39 2.47 4.43
C THR A 281 28.23 3.65 3.95
N ASP A 282 29.22 4.01 4.78
CA ASP A 282 30.26 4.98 4.39
C ASP A 282 31.39 4.34 3.54
N ASP A 283 31.35 3.00 3.36
CA ASP A 283 32.29 2.29 2.50
C ASP A 283 32.02 2.62 1.01
N LYS A 284 32.91 3.39 0.42
CA LYS A 284 32.80 3.89 -0.96
C LYS A 284 32.76 2.78 -2.03
N GLY A 285 33.11 1.56 -1.66
CA GLY A 285 33.06 0.39 -2.55
C GLY A 285 31.73 -0.36 -2.52
N LYS A 286 30.77 0.08 -1.70
CA LYS A 286 29.48 -0.61 -1.49
C LYS A 286 28.30 0.36 -1.52
N ASP A 287 27.21 -0.08 -2.12
CA ASP A 287 25.94 0.66 -2.09
C ASP A 287 25.26 0.59 -0.70
N TYR A 288 25.40 -0.58 -0.04
CA TYR A 288 24.80 -0.87 1.27
C TYR A 288 25.82 -1.60 2.15
N GLY A 289 25.67 -1.40 3.46
CA GLY A 289 26.46 -2.07 4.50
C GLY A 289 25.75 -3.31 5.06
N THR A 290 26.00 -3.59 6.32
CA THR A 290 25.47 -4.72 7.07
C THR A 290 24.29 -4.35 7.97
N GLY A 291 23.66 -3.21 7.75
CA GLY A 291 22.44 -2.80 8.46
C GLY A 291 21.28 -3.76 8.22
N VAL A 292 20.50 -4.02 9.25
CA VAL A 292 19.45 -5.05 9.27
C VAL A 292 18.10 -4.47 9.69
N SER A 293 17.02 -4.93 9.05
CA SER A 293 15.65 -4.78 9.52
C SER A 293 15.20 -6.05 10.25
N VAL A 294 15.03 -5.97 11.55
CA VAL A 294 14.51 -7.08 12.36
C VAL A 294 13.06 -7.35 12.03
N MET A 295 12.27 -6.28 11.84
CA MET A 295 10.86 -6.41 11.44
C MET A 295 10.70 -7.18 10.13
N ALA A 296 11.41 -6.78 9.07
CA ALA A 296 11.34 -7.46 7.77
C ALA A 296 11.90 -8.89 7.86
N THR A 297 12.87 -9.15 8.75
CA THR A 297 13.39 -10.50 9.03
C THR A 297 12.30 -11.41 9.60
N MET A 298 11.53 -10.93 10.55
CA MET A 298 10.40 -11.70 11.13
C MET A 298 9.32 -11.98 10.08
N GLN A 299 9.04 -10.99 9.23
CA GLN A 299 8.11 -11.19 8.12
C GLN A 299 8.62 -12.23 7.12
N LEU A 300 9.92 -12.23 6.78
CA LEU A 300 10.50 -13.26 5.92
C LEU A 300 10.46 -14.66 6.58
N TYR A 301 10.66 -14.75 7.90
CA TYR A 301 10.45 -16.00 8.63
C TYR A 301 9.02 -16.52 8.42
N LYS A 302 8.02 -15.67 8.61
CA LYS A 302 6.61 -15.98 8.36
C LYS A 302 6.39 -16.40 6.89
N ASN A 303 6.91 -15.63 5.92
CA ASN A 303 6.77 -15.95 4.50
C ASN A 303 7.37 -17.30 4.09
N CYS A 304 8.50 -17.70 4.69
CA CYS A 304 9.07 -19.04 4.46
C CYS A 304 8.11 -20.15 4.90
N ASN A 305 7.39 -19.96 6.00
CA ASN A 305 6.38 -20.90 6.47
C ASN A 305 5.13 -20.88 5.58
N GLU A 306 4.63 -19.71 5.22
CA GLU A 306 3.50 -19.50 4.31
C GLU A 306 3.73 -20.16 2.94
N LEU A 307 4.90 -19.93 2.34
CA LEU A 307 5.27 -20.56 1.06
C LEU A 307 5.45 -22.09 1.20
N THR A 308 6.00 -22.54 2.32
CA THR A 308 6.08 -23.98 2.60
C THR A 308 4.70 -24.61 2.59
N GLU A 309 3.70 -23.98 3.19
CA GLU A 309 2.32 -24.45 3.21
C GLU A 309 1.69 -24.42 1.82
N ILE A 310 1.81 -23.32 1.09
CA ILE A 310 1.31 -23.19 -0.31
C ILE A 310 1.87 -24.33 -1.18
N LEU A 311 3.16 -24.61 -1.08
CA LEU A 311 3.85 -25.57 -1.94
C LEU A 311 3.69 -27.03 -1.50
N THR A 312 3.14 -27.30 -0.32
CA THR A 312 3.09 -28.68 0.26
C THR A 312 2.36 -29.67 -0.66
N HIS A 313 1.43 -29.20 -1.46
CA HIS A 313 0.65 -30.06 -2.37
C HIS A 313 1.30 -30.27 -3.74
N GLU A 314 2.42 -29.57 -4.02
CA GLU A 314 3.08 -29.58 -5.33
C GLU A 314 4.44 -30.30 -5.24
N LYS A 315 4.50 -31.53 -5.75
CA LYS A 315 5.69 -32.39 -5.63
C LYS A 315 6.95 -31.82 -6.29
N GLU A 316 6.79 -31.01 -7.34
CA GLU A 316 7.89 -30.40 -8.08
C GLU A 316 8.67 -29.38 -7.25
N TYR A 317 8.09 -28.81 -6.19
CA TYR A 317 8.71 -27.82 -5.32
C TYR A 317 9.33 -28.40 -4.03
N ALA A 318 9.55 -29.70 -3.94
CA ALA A 318 10.10 -30.34 -2.73
C ALA A 318 11.44 -29.71 -2.28
N ASP A 319 12.32 -29.35 -3.21
CA ASP A 319 13.59 -28.70 -2.90
C ASP A 319 13.38 -27.26 -2.38
N LYS A 320 12.42 -26.53 -2.93
CA LYS A 320 12.06 -25.19 -2.43
C LYS A 320 11.51 -25.25 -1.01
N ILE A 321 10.62 -26.19 -0.74
CA ILE A 321 10.09 -26.45 0.61
C ILE A 321 11.22 -26.70 1.60
N LYS A 322 12.19 -27.56 1.23
CA LYS A 322 13.36 -27.83 2.07
C LYS A 322 14.19 -26.57 2.32
N THR A 323 14.40 -25.76 1.29
CA THR A 323 15.12 -24.48 1.38
C THR A 323 14.41 -23.52 2.31
N TYR A 324 13.10 -23.31 2.16
CA TYR A 324 12.34 -22.38 3.00
C TYR A 324 12.30 -22.81 4.46
N LYS A 325 12.12 -24.11 4.74
CA LYS A 325 12.20 -24.64 6.11
C LYS A 325 13.58 -24.43 6.75
N ALA A 326 14.64 -24.68 5.99
CA ALA A 326 16.01 -24.47 6.48
C ALA A 326 16.29 -22.97 6.72
N THR A 327 15.81 -22.11 5.84
CA THR A 327 15.94 -20.65 5.96
C THR A 327 15.17 -20.14 7.18
N ALA A 328 13.93 -20.57 7.38
CA ALA A 328 13.15 -20.20 8.56
C ALA A 328 13.88 -20.59 9.87
N ALA A 329 14.43 -21.79 9.95
CA ALA A 329 15.19 -22.25 11.14
C ALA A 329 16.46 -21.41 11.38
N ARG A 330 17.16 -20.99 10.31
CA ARG A 330 18.34 -20.10 10.42
C ARG A 330 17.92 -18.71 10.92
N ILE A 331 16.88 -18.13 10.31
CA ILE A 331 16.34 -16.82 10.70
C ILE A 331 15.90 -16.82 12.17
N GLU A 332 15.16 -17.83 12.60
CA GLU A 332 14.74 -17.94 14.00
C GLU A 332 15.94 -17.92 14.96
N LYS A 333 16.98 -18.68 14.65
CA LYS A 333 18.21 -18.69 15.45
C LYS A 333 18.90 -17.33 15.47
N GLY A 334 18.97 -16.66 14.31
CA GLY A 334 19.54 -15.32 14.19
C GLY A 334 18.77 -14.28 15.00
N LEU A 335 17.44 -14.27 14.87
CA LEU A 335 16.56 -13.36 15.62
C LEU A 335 16.71 -13.57 17.15
N ARG A 336 16.66 -14.81 17.63
CA ARG A 336 16.83 -15.12 19.06
C ARG A 336 18.17 -14.65 19.60
N LYS A 337 19.22 -14.67 18.79
CA LYS A 337 20.57 -14.27 19.21
C LYS A 337 20.81 -12.77 19.12
N TYR A 338 20.30 -12.10 18.10
CA TYR A 338 20.72 -10.73 17.76
C TYR A 338 19.62 -9.68 17.91
N ALA A 339 18.33 -10.06 17.86
CA ALA A 339 17.23 -9.11 17.84
C ALA A 339 16.69 -8.75 19.23
N ILE A 340 17.18 -9.37 20.28
CA ILE A 340 16.72 -9.12 21.67
C ILE A 340 17.71 -8.21 22.37
N ASP A 341 17.21 -7.10 22.91
CA ASP A 341 17.94 -6.23 23.81
C ASP A 341 17.42 -6.41 25.24
N GLU A 342 18.33 -6.47 26.21
CA GLU A 342 18.03 -6.73 27.62
C GLU A 342 18.64 -5.63 28.48
N ASN A 343 17.83 -5.06 29.38
CA ASN A 343 18.32 -4.04 30.33
C ASN A 343 18.97 -4.70 31.58
N LYS A 344 19.47 -3.86 32.48
CA LYS A 344 20.11 -4.33 33.71
C LYS A 344 19.17 -5.07 34.67
N ASP A 345 17.88 -4.82 34.55
CA ASP A 345 16.84 -5.42 35.40
C ASP A 345 16.29 -6.73 34.79
N GLY A 346 16.80 -7.14 33.62
CA GLY A 346 16.39 -8.35 32.93
C GLY A 346 15.17 -8.19 32.00
N ASP A 347 14.66 -6.98 31.83
CA ASP A 347 13.58 -6.70 30.89
C ASP A 347 14.09 -6.81 29.46
N LYS A 348 13.28 -7.40 28.60
CA LYS A 348 13.61 -7.66 27.20
C LYS A 348 12.71 -6.90 26.26
N LYS A 349 13.28 -6.44 25.16
CA LYS A 349 12.53 -5.90 24.04
C LYS A 349 13.12 -6.34 22.70
N ILE A 350 12.30 -6.26 21.65
CA ILE A 350 12.74 -6.62 20.30
C ILE A 350 13.21 -5.34 19.62
N LEU A 351 14.42 -5.37 19.08
CA LEU A 351 14.97 -4.31 18.26
C LEU A 351 14.12 -4.11 17.00
N HIS A 352 14.06 -2.90 16.47
CA HIS A 352 13.54 -2.67 15.12
C HIS A 352 14.59 -3.04 14.07
N GLY A 353 15.85 -2.73 14.34
CA GLY A 353 16.98 -3.01 13.46
C GLY A 353 18.27 -2.44 14.00
N TRP A 354 19.32 -2.49 13.18
CA TRP A 354 20.60 -1.86 13.45
C TRP A 354 21.25 -1.35 12.17
N GLY A 355 22.12 -0.36 12.33
CA GLY A 355 22.89 0.23 11.25
C GLY A 355 24.09 -0.62 10.82
N ASP A 356 24.87 -0.13 9.84
CA ASP A 356 26.06 -0.80 9.32
C ASP A 356 27.02 -1.19 10.44
N LYS A 357 27.57 -2.39 10.35
CA LYS A 357 28.47 -2.99 11.35
C LYS A 357 27.89 -2.98 12.79
N ARG A 358 26.58 -2.92 12.89
CA ARG A 358 25.86 -2.78 14.18
C ARG A 358 26.31 -1.56 14.98
N ALA A 359 26.75 -0.50 14.29
CA ALA A 359 27.26 0.72 14.89
C ALA A 359 26.23 1.44 15.77
N TYR A 360 24.94 1.27 15.49
CA TYR A 360 23.84 1.71 16.33
C TYR A 360 22.66 0.74 16.22
N LYS A 361 21.89 0.66 17.29
CA LYS A 361 20.67 -0.16 17.34
C LYS A 361 19.47 0.75 17.46
N VAL A 362 18.35 0.36 16.85
CA VAL A 362 17.09 1.09 16.88
C VAL A 362 16.05 0.28 17.66
N GLY A 363 15.36 0.94 18.58
CA GLY A 363 14.37 0.28 19.44
C GLY A 363 14.99 -0.45 20.63
N CYS A 364 16.16 -0.03 21.09
CA CYS A 364 16.87 -0.60 22.25
C CYS A 364 16.66 0.22 23.53
N TYR A 365 17.15 -0.30 24.67
CA TYR A 365 17.10 0.43 25.95
C TYR A 365 18.04 1.61 26.01
N CYS A 366 19.05 1.67 25.13
CA CYS A 366 19.99 2.77 25.04
C CYS A 366 20.32 3.05 23.57
N ASP A 367 19.45 3.77 22.89
CA ASP A 367 19.71 4.24 21.52
C ASP A 367 20.90 5.20 21.49
N ASN A 368 21.44 5.53 20.31
CA ASN A 368 22.62 6.36 20.15
C ASN A 368 22.56 7.73 20.84
N ASP A 369 21.35 8.27 21.02
CA ASP A 369 21.12 9.52 21.73
C ASP A 369 20.91 9.34 23.24
N GLY A 370 21.15 8.14 23.77
CA GLY A 370 21.02 7.81 25.19
C GLY A 370 19.59 7.62 25.68
N LYS A 371 18.59 7.59 24.78
CA LYS A 371 17.18 7.39 25.13
C LYS A 371 16.75 5.98 24.86
N SER A 372 15.88 5.45 25.75
CA SER A 372 15.18 4.19 25.51
C SER A 372 13.92 4.42 24.66
N ARG A 373 13.73 3.58 23.64
CA ARG A 373 12.55 3.61 22.78
C ARG A 373 12.03 2.20 22.57
N ASP A 374 10.72 2.09 22.49
CA ASP A 374 10.06 0.83 22.13
C ASP A 374 9.67 0.86 20.67
N SER A 375 9.96 -0.23 19.95
CA SER A 375 9.43 -0.46 18.63
C SER A 375 8.17 -1.32 18.75
N ALA A 376 7.01 -0.68 18.77
CA ALA A 376 5.73 -1.38 18.83
C ALA A 376 5.59 -2.39 17.69
N THR A 377 6.01 -2.03 16.49
CA THR A 377 5.93 -2.87 15.29
C THR A 377 6.71 -4.16 15.45
N SER A 378 8.01 -4.07 15.83
CA SER A 378 8.85 -5.25 15.98
C SER A 378 8.38 -6.15 17.14
N ASN A 379 7.93 -5.57 18.23
CA ASN A 379 7.40 -6.35 19.36
C ASN A 379 6.07 -7.04 18.99
N ALA A 380 5.22 -6.41 18.17
CA ALA A 380 4.00 -7.03 17.65
C ALA A 380 4.31 -8.21 16.72
N PHE A 381 5.22 -8.05 15.76
CA PHE A 381 5.61 -9.13 14.86
C PHE A 381 6.30 -10.30 15.57
N TRP A 382 6.91 -10.08 16.73
CA TRP A 382 7.49 -11.16 17.52
C TRP A 382 6.44 -12.09 18.13
N VAL A 383 5.23 -11.59 18.33
CA VAL A 383 4.10 -12.34 18.90
C VAL A 383 3.33 -13.10 17.80
N LEU A 384 3.30 -12.56 16.60
CA LEU A 384 2.63 -13.17 15.43
C LEU A 384 3.46 -14.32 14.86
#